data_f940ed10c22fe92e37da7b9ce07df555
#
_entry.id   f940ed10c22fe92e37da7b9ce07df555
#
_cell.length_a   1.000
_cell.length_b   1.000
_cell.length_c   1.000
_cell.angle_alpha   90.00
_cell.angle_beta   90.00
_cell.angle_gamma   90.00
#
_symmetry.space_group_name_H-M   'P 1'
#
loop_
_entity.id
_entity.type
_entity.pdbx_description
1 polymer ?
#
loop_
_entity_poly.entity_id
_entity_poly.type
_entity_poly.pdbx_seq_one_letter_code
_entity_poly.pdbx_strand_id
1 'polypeptide(L)'
;GESISTQTIDRGGKFTEPAAPSKENHTFAGWYNGDEKFDFDADTTNAPNVLELVAKWDINKYTVQFVSDYGSFADQTVEHGKPIETDKLTIPEVEGFTFDGWYADDTYSTKFDFTKPIKRNTTVYAKWTANDYEVSFITEYGNAPASQNVKYNETADDPGTLTAEGYTFIGWYADEAHKTKFDFSTPITG
;
A
#
# COMPACT_ATOMS: atom_id res chain seq x y z
N GLY A 1 19.87 -35.00 4.41
CA GLY A 1 20.74 -33.80 4.35
C GLY A 1 22.19 -34.25 4.36
N GLU A 2 23.07 -33.42 3.78
CA GLU A 2 24.52 -33.69 3.86
C GLU A 2 25.05 -33.33 5.25
N SER A 3 26.01 -34.12 5.76
CA SER A 3 26.71 -33.81 7.01
C SER A 3 27.67 -32.64 6.79
N ILE A 4 27.59 -31.61 7.65
CA ILE A 4 28.42 -30.42 7.53
C ILE A 4 29.76 -30.65 8.23
N SER A 5 29.78 -31.26 9.42
CA SER A 5 30.97 -31.60 10.19
C SER A 5 30.64 -32.66 11.22
N THR A 6 31.70 -33.38 11.67
CA THR A 6 31.63 -34.31 12.78
C THR A 6 32.68 -33.88 13.81
N GLN A 7 32.32 -33.85 15.07
CA GLN A 7 33.22 -33.54 16.17
C GLN A 7 33.21 -34.69 17.15
N THR A 8 34.38 -35.01 17.70
CA THR A 8 34.52 -35.97 18.79
C THR A 8 35.11 -35.21 19.99
N ILE A 9 34.44 -35.33 21.13
CA ILE A 9 34.87 -34.71 22.40
C ILE A 9 34.92 -35.76 23.50
N ASP A 10 35.77 -35.53 24.50
CA ASP A 10 35.72 -36.28 25.72
C ASP A 10 34.46 -36.00 26.53
N ARG A 11 34.06 -36.92 27.39
CA ARG A 11 32.90 -36.76 28.26
C ARG A 11 33.04 -35.51 29.14
N GLY A 12 32.06 -34.62 29.11
CA GLY A 12 32.11 -33.32 29.80
C GLY A 12 32.84 -32.23 29.04
N GLY A 13 33.38 -32.53 27.84
CA GLY A 13 33.91 -31.52 26.94
C GLY A 13 32.82 -30.71 26.28
N LYS A 14 33.18 -29.63 25.55
CA LYS A 14 32.24 -28.79 24.81
C LYS A 14 32.40 -29.00 23.31
N PHE A 15 31.27 -29.04 22.62
CA PHE A 15 31.26 -28.94 21.16
C PHE A 15 31.51 -27.50 20.71
N THR A 16 32.25 -27.35 19.63
CA THR A 16 32.38 -26.04 18.96
C THR A 16 31.23 -25.86 17.99
N GLU A 17 30.55 -24.73 18.09
CA GLU A 17 29.47 -24.41 17.16
C GLU A 17 30.01 -24.36 15.73
N PRO A 18 29.49 -25.17 14.80
CA PRO A 18 29.86 -25.08 13.39
C PRO A 18 29.39 -23.74 12.80
N ALA A 19 30.12 -23.25 11.79
CA ALA A 19 29.69 -22.07 11.05
C ALA A 19 28.25 -22.24 10.52
N ALA A 20 27.47 -21.19 10.62
CA ALA A 20 26.11 -21.21 10.11
C ALA A 20 26.08 -21.51 8.60
N PRO A 21 25.39 -22.56 8.18
CA PRO A 21 25.24 -22.87 6.76
C PRO A 21 24.37 -21.82 6.08
N SER A 22 24.38 -21.79 4.76
CA SER A 22 23.48 -20.92 3.97
C SER A 22 22.40 -21.74 3.29
N LYS A 23 21.19 -21.18 3.23
CA LYS A 23 20.08 -21.73 2.46
C LYS A 23 19.35 -20.57 1.78
N GLU A 24 19.18 -20.69 0.48
CA GLU A 24 18.55 -19.64 -0.30
C GLU A 24 17.14 -19.29 0.25
N ASN A 25 16.87 -18.00 0.37
CA ASN A 25 15.59 -17.45 0.87
C ASN A 25 15.20 -17.89 2.30
N HIS A 26 16.16 -18.34 3.08
CA HIS A 26 15.95 -18.70 4.49
C HIS A 26 17.04 -18.09 5.37
N THR A 27 16.67 -17.82 6.61
CA THR A 27 17.60 -17.43 7.67
C THR A 27 17.88 -18.65 8.55
N PHE A 28 19.16 -18.87 8.90
CA PHE A 28 19.54 -19.95 9.79
C PHE A 28 19.00 -19.67 11.20
N ALA A 29 18.18 -20.58 11.73
CA ALA A 29 17.56 -20.46 13.05
C ALA A 29 18.43 -21.06 14.16
N GLY A 30 19.36 -21.96 13.81
CA GLY A 30 20.28 -22.60 14.73
C GLY A 30 20.39 -24.10 14.51
N TRP A 31 21.20 -24.71 15.35
CA TRP A 31 21.35 -26.15 15.45
C TRP A 31 20.37 -26.70 16.48
N TYR A 32 19.70 -27.79 16.15
CA TYR A 32 18.68 -28.41 17.00
C TYR A 32 18.92 -29.88 17.19
N ASN A 33 18.65 -30.36 18.44
CA ASN A 33 18.49 -31.77 18.77
C ASN A 33 17.02 -32.07 18.89
N GLY A 34 16.41 -32.67 17.87
CA GLY A 34 14.97 -32.79 17.80
C GLY A 34 14.29 -31.41 17.67
N ASP A 35 13.44 -31.06 18.64
CA ASP A 35 12.74 -29.78 18.67
C ASP A 35 13.41 -28.70 19.54
N GLU A 36 14.45 -29.07 20.28
CA GLU A 36 15.15 -28.15 21.17
C GLU A 36 16.38 -27.55 20.47
N LYS A 37 16.52 -26.20 20.58
CA LYS A 37 17.72 -25.52 20.11
C LYS A 37 18.91 -25.96 20.98
N PHE A 38 19.97 -26.42 20.33
CA PHE A 38 21.16 -26.90 21.03
C PHE A 38 21.98 -25.73 21.60
N ASP A 39 22.32 -25.85 22.89
CA ASP A 39 23.20 -24.93 23.58
C ASP A 39 24.65 -25.51 23.58
N PHE A 40 25.57 -24.90 22.84
CA PHE A 40 26.98 -25.32 22.76
C PHE A 40 27.77 -25.04 24.04
N ASP A 41 27.20 -24.26 24.97
CA ASP A 41 27.78 -24.01 26.28
C ASP A 41 27.32 -25.01 27.36
N ALA A 42 26.28 -25.81 27.04
CA ALA A 42 25.71 -26.77 27.97
C ALA A 42 26.72 -27.86 28.39
N ASP A 43 26.53 -28.43 29.61
CA ASP A 43 27.26 -29.58 30.11
C ASP A 43 26.93 -30.85 29.31
N THR A 44 27.94 -31.48 28.74
CA THR A 44 27.81 -32.72 27.96
C THR A 44 28.09 -34.00 28.76
N THR A 45 28.25 -33.91 30.08
CA THR A 45 28.58 -35.06 30.92
C THR A 45 27.56 -36.20 30.80
N ASN A 46 26.29 -35.87 30.63
CA ASN A 46 25.16 -36.79 30.45
C ASN A 46 24.65 -36.91 29.01
N ALA A 47 25.39 -36.34 28.05
CA ALA A 47 25.01 -36.43 26.64
C ALA A 47 25.08 -37.87 26.13
N PRO A 48 24.26 -38.27 25.14
CA PRO A 48 24.36 -39.59 24.52
C PRO A 48 25.70 -39.72 23.77
N ASN A 49 26.18 -40.99 23.58
CA ASN A 49 27.43 -41.25 22.89
C ASN A 49 27.45 -40.73 21.45
N VAL A 50 26.30 -40.55 20.85
CA VAL A 50 26.12 -39.93 19.51
C VAL A 50 25.03 -38.87 19.63
N LEU A 51 25.36 -37.66 19.26
CA LEU A 51 24.44 -36.53 19.18
C LEU A 51 24.35 -36.09 17.73
N GLU A 52 23.14 -36.06 17.19
CA GLU A 52 22.86 -35.57 15.85
C GLU A 52 22.17 -34.20 15.94
N LEU A 53 22.81 -33.18 15.39
CA LEU A 53 22.26 -31.83 15.33
C LEU A 53 21.81 -31.50 13.92
N VAL A 54 20.62 -30.98 13.81
CA VAL A 54 19.99 -30.61 12.55
C VAL A 54 19.87 -29.10 12.45
N ALA A 55 20.26 -28.54 11.31
CA ALA A 55 20.05 -27.13 11.02
C ALA A 55 18.56 -26.87 10.80
N LYS A 56 17.98 -25.94 11.57
CA LYS A 56 16.62 -25.41 11.30
C LYS A 56 16.70 -24.04 10.63
N TRP A 57 15.65 -23.71 9.89
CA TRP A 57 15.61 -22.57 9.01
C TRP A 57 14.27 -21.87 9.09
N ASP A 58 14.32 -20.56 9.16
CA ASP A 58 13.13 -19.70 9.00
C ASP A 58 13.08 -19.18 7.56
N ILE A 59 11.92 -19.24 6.95
CA ILE A 59 11.71 -18.61 5.64
C ILE A 59 11.80 -17.09 5.79
N ASN A 60 12.50 -16.43 4.86
CA ASN A 60 12.62 -14.98 4.87
C ASN A 60 11.25 -14.33 4.71
N LYS A 61 11.03 -13.25 5.45
CA LYS A 61 9.80 -12.45 5.40
C LYS A 61 10.14 -11.06 4.90
N TYR A 62 9.21 -10.48 4.16
CA TYR A 62 9.33 -9.15 3.59
C TYR A 62 8.16 -8.28 3.99
N THR A 63 8.42 -7.01 4.21
CA THR A 63 7.39 -6.02 4.45
C THR A 63 6.86 -5.50 3.12
N VAL A 64 5.53 -5.49 2.99
CA VAL A 64 4.82 -4.78 1.93
C VAL A 64 4.17 -3.57 2.56
N GLN A 65 4.62 -2.39 2.16
CA GLN A 65 4.12 -1.10 2.61
C GLN A 65 3.08 -0.58 1.63
N PHE A 66 1.99 -0.02 2.14
CA PHE A 66 0.94 0.61 1.36
C PHE A 66 0.96 2.12 1.58
N VAL A 67 1.17 2.88 0.51
CA VAL A 67 1.21 4.34 0.52
C VAL A 67 -0.04 4.88 -0.16
N SER A 68 -0.73 5.81 0.49
CA SER A 68 -1.94 6.44 0.00
C SER A 68 -2.07 7.86 0.53
N ASP A 69 -2.55 8.78 -0.30
CA ASP A 69 -2.88 10.15 0.13
C ASP A 69 -4.16 10.17 0.97
N TYR A 70 -5.01 9.16 0.83
CA TYR A 70 -6.29 9.03 1.52
C TYR A 70 -6.41 7.67 2.19
N GLY A 71 -6.85 7.69 3.46
CA GLY A 71 -6.92 6.50 4.28
C GLY A 71 -5.55 6.03 4.75
N SER A 72 -5.56 5.03 5.63
CA SER A 72 -4.34 4.38 6.10
C SER A 72 -4.48 2.87 5.96
N PHE A 73 -3.41 2.23 5.52
CA PHE A 73 -3.35 0.79 5.31
C PHE A 73 -2.21 0.21 6.14
N ALA A 74 -2.48 -0.89 6.83
CA ALA A 74 -1.46 -1.57 7.60
C ALA A 74 -0.48 -2.30 6.67
N ASP A 75 0.81 -2.21 6.98
CA ASP A 75 1.83 -3.01 6.32
C ASP A 75 1.54 -4.50 6.48
N GLN A 76 1.87 -5.29 5.47
CA GLN A 76 1.78 -6.74 5.53
C GLN A 76 3.18 -7.37 5.59
N THR A 77 3.35 -8.37 6.46
CA THR A 77 4.55 -9.20 6.47
C THR A 77 4.25 -10.49 5.70
N VAL A 78 4.98 -10.69 4.60
CA VAL A 78 4.75 -11.78 3.65
C VAL A 78 5.98 -12.68 3.57
N GLU A 79 5.80 -13.99 3.64
CA GLU A 79 6.87 -14.96 3.45
C GLU A 79 7.39 -14.96 2.02
N HIS A 80 8.68 -15.21 1.84
CA HIS A 80 9.28 -15.32 0.51
C HIS A 80 8.48 -16.25 -0.40
N GLY A 81 8.11 -15.76 -1.57
CA GLY A 81 7.39 -16.53 -2.58
C GLY A 81 5.88 -16.62 -2.39
N LYS A 82 5.32 -16.01 -1.35
CA LYS A 82 3.87 -15.90 -1.17
C LYS A 82 3.36 -14.59 -1.78
N PRO A 83 2.11 -14.54 -2.25
CA PRO A 83 1.44 -13.30 -2.65
C PRO A 83 0.96 -12.52 -1.43
N ILE A 84 0.51 -11.28 -1.65
CA ILE A 84 -0.14 -10.42 -0.66
C ILE A 84 -1.58 -10.91 -0.42
N GLU A 85 -2.07 -10.76 0.82
CA GLU A 85 -3.47 -11.02 1.18
C GLU A 85 -4.32 -9.78 0.85
N THR A 86 -5.17 -9.88 -0.17
CA THR A 86 -5.97 -8.74 -0.66
C THR A 86 -7.27 -8.52 0.12
N ASP A 87 -7.78 -9.52 0.80
CA ASP A 87 -8.96 -9.45 1.67
C ASP A 87 -8.78 -8.50 2.87
N LYS A 88 -7.53 -8.19 3.23
CA LYS A 88 -7.18 -7.22 4.26
C LYS A 88 -7.09 -5.77 3.77
N LEU A 89 -7.26 -5.54 2.46
CA LEU A 89 -7.20 -4.21 1.84
C LEU A 89 -8.61 -3.65 1.64
N THR A 90 -9.18 -3.08 2.70
CA THR A 90 -10.45 -2.36 2.59
C THR A 90 -10.20 -0.95 2.08
N ILE A 91 -10.71 -0.64 0.88
CA ILE A 91 -10.59 0.69 0.29
C ILE A 91 -11.65 1.60 0.94
N PRO A 92 -11.27 2.73 1.56
CA PRO A 92 -12.24 3.66 2.13
C PRO A 92 -13.00 4.40 1.03
N GLU A 93 -14.22 4.85 1.33
CA GLU A 93 -14.87 5.88 0.55
C GLU A 93 -14.26 7.23 0.89
N VAL A 94 -13.89 8.01 -0.13
CA VAL A 94 -13.30 9.34 0.01
C VAL A 94 -14.15 10.31 -0.79
N GLU A 95 -14.75 11.29 -0.10
CA GLU A 95 -15.61 12.29 -0.73
C GLU A 95 -14.84 13.03 -1.84
N GLY A 96 -15.46 13.09 -3.01
CA GLY A 96 -14.90 13.78 -4.18
C GLY A 96 -13.76 13.05 -4.89
N PHE A 97 -13.39 11.85 -4.47
CA PHE A 97 -12.31 11.08 -5.11
C PHE A 97 -12.74 9.66 -5.45
N THR A 98 -12.24 9.18 -6.57
CA THR A 98 -12.38 7.78 -7.01
C THR A 98 -11.05 7.05 -6.89
N PHE A 99 -11.08 5.85 -6.29
CA PHE A 99 -9.90 4.98 -6.23
C PHE A 99 -9.67 4.29 -7.57
N ASP A 100 -8.53 4.56 -8.21
CA ASP A 100 -8.16 4.00 -9.52
C ASP A 100 -7.43 2.66 -9.41
N GLY A 101 -6.91 2.32 -8.24
CA GLY A 101 -6.20 1.07 -7.99
C GLY A 101 -4.82 1.25 -7.34
N TRP A 102 -4.15 0.11 -7.19
CA TRP A 102 -2.81 0.02 -6.63
C TRP A 102 -1.75 -0.06 -7.72
N TYR A 103 -0.63 0.62 -7.51
CA TYR A 103 0.48 0.74 -8.46
C TYR A 103 1.81 0.34 -7.83
N ALA A 104 2.72 -0.15 -8.67
CA ALA A 104 4.05 -0.60 -8.27
C ALA A 104 5.06 0.56 -8.13
N ASP A 105 4.70 1.74 -8.57
CA ASP A 105 5.56 2.94 -8.60
C ASP A 105 4.74 4.21 -8.28
N ASP A 106 5.40 5.24 -7.76
CA ASP A 106 4.84 6.53 -7.38
C ASP A 106 4.46 7.43 -8.55
N THR A 107 4.85 7.05 -9.77
CA THR A 107 4.41 7.72 -11.01
C THR A 107 3.13 7.13 -11.57
N TYR A 108 2.60 6.08 -10.91
CA TYR A 108 1.38 5.36 -11.32
C TYR A 108 1.44 4.82 -12.75
N SER A 109 2.62 4.41 -13.20
CA SER A 109 2.85 3.92 -14.56
C SER A 109 2.49 2.44 -14.72
N THR A 110 2.65 1.65 -13.67
CA THR A 110 2.47 0.20 -13.69
C THR A 110 1.50 -0.24 -12.57
N LYS A 111 0.35 -0.83 -12.96
CA LYS A 111 -0.56 -1.44 -11.97
C LYS A 111 0.13 -2.55 -11.21
N PHE A 112 -0.10 -2.60 -9.89
CA PHE A 112 0.44 -3.65 -9.06
C PHE A 112 -0.32 -4.96 -9.25
N ASP A 113 0.42 -6.05 -9.47
CA ASP A 113 -0.14 -7.39 -9.65
C ASP A 113 -0.06 -8.18 -8.34
N PHE A 114 -1.17 -8.27 -7.62
CA PHE A 114 -1.29 -8.95 -6.34
C PHE A 114 -1.14 -10.49 -6.43
N THR A 115 -1.17 -11.06 -7.62
CA THR A 115 -1.01 -12.51 -7.80
C THR A 115 0.45 -12.94 -7.79
N LYS A 116 1.38 -11.98 -7.95
CA LYS A 116 2.81 -12.26 -7.99
C LYS A 116 3.39 -12.50 -6.60
N PRO A 117 4.34 -13.44 -6.52
CA PRO A 117 5.02 -13.73 -5.26
C PRO A 117 5.93 -12.58 -4.82
N ILE A 118 5.91 -12.27 -3.52
CA ILE A 118 6.82 -11.30 -2.90
C ILE A 118 8.18 -11.96 -2.65
N LYS A 119 9.25 -11.30 -3.10
CA LYS A 119 10.63 -11.77 -2.98
C LYS A 119 11.57 -10.75 -2.34
N ARG A 120 11.07 -9.58 -1.98
CA ARG A 120 11.80 -8.46 -1.35
C ARG A 120 10.80 -7.51 -0.70
N ASN A 121 11.30 -6.60 0.15
CA ASN A 121 10.48 -5.48 0.62
C ASN A 121 9.92 -4.70 -0.57
N THR A 122 8.64 -4.37 -0.51
CA THR A 122 7.88 -3.81 -1.62
C THR A 122 7.04 -2.65 -1.11
N THR A 123 6.95 -1.57 -1.88
CA THR A 123 6.02 -0.47 -1.64
C THR A 123 4.96 -0.48 -2.74
N VAL A 124 3.71 -0.27 -2.36
CA VAL A 124 2.55 -0.25 -3.27
C VAL A 124 1.82 1.06 -3.06
N TYR A 125 1.48 1.75 -4.14
CA TYR A 125 0.94 3.10 -4.13
C TYR A 125 -0.53 3.10 -4.57
N ALA A 126 -1.38 3.72 -3.77
CA ALA A 126 -2.78 3.95 -4.11
C ALA A 126 -2.90 5.17 -5.03
N LYS A 127 -3.60 5.03 -6.14
CA LYS A 127 -3.94 6.16 -6.99
C LYS A 127 -5.39 6.55 -6.78
N TRP A 128 -5.59 7.86 -6.61
CA TRP A 128 -6.89 8.49 -6.48
C TRP A 128 -7.05 9.59 -7.53
N THR A 129 -8.24 9.70 -8.10
CA THR A 129 -8.57 10.74 -9.06
C THR A 129 -9.71 11.57 -8.51
N ALA A 130 -9.57 12.90 -8.52
CA ALA A 130 -10.65 13.81 -8.17
C ALA A 130 -11.80 13.66 -9.18
N ASN A 131 -13.03 13.58 -8.66
CA ASN A 131 -14.24 13.50 -9.48
C ASN A 131 -14.46 14.80 -10.22
N ASP A 132 -15.00 14.70 -11.42
CA ASP A 132 -15.42 15.86 -12.22
C ASP A 132 -16.89 16.17 -11.95
N TYR A 133 -17.20 17.45 -11.77
CA TYR A 133 -18.56 17.99 -11.60
C TYR A 133 -18.86 18.97 -12.72
N GLU A 134 -20.05 18.87 -13.30
CA GLU A 134 -20.48 19.78 -14.36
C GLU A 134 -21.17 21.01 -13.75
N VAL A 135 -20.66 22.20 -14.05
CA VAL A 135 -21.29 23.48 -13.75
C VAL A 135 -21.99 23.96 -15.02
N SER A 136 -23.30 23.93 -15.03
CA SER A 136 -24.15 24.38 -16.16
C SER A 136 -24.68 25.79 -15.94
N PHE A 137 -24.62 26.61 -16.97
CA PHE A 137 -25.13 27.99 -16.96
C PHE A 137 -26.49 28.06 -17.66
N ILE A 138 -27.51 28.50 -16.92
CA ILE A 138 -28.86 28.57 -17.43
C ILE A 138 -29.29 30.06 -17.51
N THR A 139 -29.87 30.47 -18.61
CA THR A 139 -30.42 31.82 -18.80
C THR A 139 -31.69 31.77 -19.65
N GLU A 140 -32.63 32.64 -19.34
CA GLU A 140 -33.82 32.84 -20.16
C GLU A 140 -33.57 33.81 -21.33
N TYR A 141 -32.53 34.64 -21.23
CA TYR A 141 -32.21 35.69 -22.20
C TYR A 141 -30.75 35.66 -22.61
N GLY A 142 -30.52 35.82 -23.92
CA GLY A 142 -29.21 35.76 -24.49
C GLY A 142 -28.73 34.33 -24.72
N ASN A 143 -27.43 34.16 -25.02
CA ASN A 143 -26.82 32.85 -25.24
C ASN A 143 -26.20 32.36 -23.95
N ALA A 144 -26.56 31.17 -23.49
CA ALA A 144 -25.94 30.53 -22.34
C ALA A 144 -24.48 30.22 -22.64
N PRO A 145 -23.56 30.47 -21.71
CA PRO A 145 -22.19 29.96 -21.79
C PRO A 145 -22.16 28.42 -21.85
N ALA A 146 -21.04 27.88 -22.35
CA ALA A 146 -20.81 26.44 -22.28
C ALA A 146 -20.70 25.98 -20.81
N SER A 147 -21.14 24.77 -20.51
CA SER A 147 -20.89 24.16 -19.22
C SER A 147 -19.38 23.94 -19.00
N GLN A 148 -18.97 23.86 -17.76
CA GLN A 148 -17.61 23.62 -17.32
C GLN A 148 -17.53 22.31 -16.55
N ASN A 149 -16.52 21.48 -16.83
CA ASN A 149 -16.17 20.36 -15.99
C ASN A 149 -15.10 20.81 -14.99
N VAL A 150 -15.44 20.78 -13.71
CA VAL A 150 -14.62 21.27 -12.61
C VAL A 150 -14.30 20.09 -11.69
N LYS A 151 -13.03 19.93 -11.33
CA LYS A 151 -12.65 18.87 -10.40
C LYS A 151 -13.07 19.20 -8.97
N TYR A 152 -13.31 18.16 -8.21
CA TYR A 152 -13.59 18.31 -6.77
C TYR A 152 -12.56 19.23 -6.10
N ASN A 153 -13.07 20.17 -5.30
CA ASN A 153 -12.29 21.23 -4.65
C ASN A 153 -11.64 22.28 -5.57
N GLU A 154 -11.87 22.24 -6.87
CA GLU A 154 -11.50 23.34 -7.77
C GLU A 154 -12.67 24.33 -7.92
N THR A 155 -12.42 25.49 -8.48
CA THR A 155 -13.41 26.54 -8.70
C THR A 155 -13.83 26.60 -10.17
N ALA A 156 -15.09 26.97 -10.42
CA ALA A 156 -15.55 27.27 -11.77
C ALA A 156 -15.01 28.65 -12.20
N ASP A 157 -14.73 28.80 -13.49
CA ASP A 157 -14.40 30.10 -14.08
C ASP A 157 -15.65 30.96 -14.24
N ASP A 158 -15.56 32.26 -13.91
CA ASP A 158 -16.64 33.22 -14.17
C ASP A 158 -16.77 33.43 -15.71
N PRO A 159 -17.91 33.05 -16.32
CA PRO A 159 -18.11 33.22 -17.76
C PRO A 159 -18.35 34.67 -18.16
N GLY A 160 -18.41 35.59 -17.20
CA GLY A 160 -18.57 37.00 -17.41
C GLY A 160 -20.02 37.43 -17.58
N THR A 161 -20.21 38.62 -18.15
CA THR A 161 -21.48 39.28 -18.30
C THR A 161 -22.19 38.86 -19.60
N LEU A 162 -23.46 38.54 -19.53
CA LEU A 162 -24.30 38.29 -20.71
C LEU A 162 -24.90 39.58 -21.29
N THR A 163 -25.18 39.55 -22.57
CA THR A 163 -25.90 40.62 -23.27
C THR A 163 -27.20 40.07 -23.85
N ALA A 164 -28.32 40.78 -23.62
CA ALA A 164 -29.60 40.50 -24.21
C ALA A 164 -30.32 41.82 -24.46
N GLU A 165 -30.99 41.97 -25.63
CA GLU A 165 -31.69 43.19 -25.99
C GLU A 165 -32.85 43.46 -25.00
N GLY A 166 -32.89 44.66 -24.44
CA GLY A 166 -33.93 45.11 -23.50
C GLY A 166 -33.72 44.60 -22.06
N TYR A 167 -32.61 43.89 -21.75
CA TYR A 167 -32.36 43.35 -20.42
C TYR A 167 -30.98 43.75 -19.92
N THR A 168 -30.86 43.89 -18.60
CA THR A 168 -29.59 44.11 -17.91
C THR A 168 -29.21 42.85 -17.16
N PHE A 169 -28.03 42.32 -17.41
CA PHE A 169 -27.51 41.18 -16.66
C PHE A 169 -27.14 41.60 -15.23
N ILE A 170 -27.68 40.88 -14.24
CA ILE A 170 -27.47 41.19 -12.80
C ILE A 170 -26.55 40.23 -12.09
N GLY A 171 -26.13 39.15 -12.73
CA GLY A 171 -25.20 38.16 -12.21
C GLY A 171 -25.68 36.74 -12.30
N TRP A 172 -24.78 35.83 -11.94
CA TRP A 172 -25.07 34.40 -11.80
C TRP A 172 -25.56 34.08 -10.40
N TYR A 173 -26.52 33.18 -10.27
CA TYR A 173 -27.15 32.78 -9.02
C TYR A 173 -27.13 31.25 -8.90
N ALA A 174 -26.94 30.72 -7.68
CA ALA A 174 -26.94 29.30 -7.39
C ALA A 174 -28.36 28.69 -7.31
N ASP A 175 -29.41 29.53 -7.33
CA ASP A 175 -30.82 29.09 -7.22
C ASP A 175 -31.70 29.81 -8.22
N GLU A 176 -32.77 29.14 -8.69
CA GLU A 176 -33.76 29.69 -9.65
C GLU A 176 -34.51 30.93 -9.12
N ALA A 177 -34.58 31.07 -7.80
CA ALA A 177 -35.26 32.22 -7.17
C ALA A 177 -34.38 33.47 -7.10
N HIS A 178 -33.15 33.42 -7.62
CA HIS A 178 -32.16 34.49 -7.67
C HIS A 178 -31.87 35.13 -6.30
N LYS A 179 -31.82 34.30 -5.24
CA LYS A 179 -31.62 34.78 -3.87
C LYS A 179 -30.13 34.76 -3.47
N THR A 180 -29.40 33.74 -3.95
CA THR A 180 -28.01 33.51 -3.60
C THR A 180 -27.12 33.71 -4.82
N LYS A 181 -26.35 34.78 -4.88
CA LYS A 181 -25.35 34.96 -5.92
C LYS A 181 -24.36 33.81 -5.89
N PHE A 182 -24.00 33.26 -7.06
CA PHE A 182 -22.96 32.28 -7.17
C PHE A 182 -21.59 32.95 -6.96
N ASP A 183 -20.79 32.37 -6.08
CA ASP A 183 -19.44 32.84 -5.80
C ASP A 183 -18.43 31.91 -6.49
N PHE A 184 -17.84 32.41 -7.58
CA PHE A 184 -16.83 31.69 -8.36
C PHE A 184 -15.52 31.44 -7.62
N SER A 185 -15.34 31.98 -6.43
CA SER A 185 -14.20 31.65 -5.54
C SER A 185 -14.47 30.43 -4.64
N THR A 186 -15.72 29.95 -4.61
CA THR A 186 -16.12 28.80 -3.80
C THR A 186 -15.79 27.50 -4.52
N PRO A 187 -15.05 26.56 -3.88
CA PRO A 187 -14.76 25.25 -4.47
C PRO A 187 -16.04 24.44 -4.74
N ILE A 188 -16.04 23.70 -5.84
CA ILE A 188 -17.13 22.77 -6.20
C ILE A 188 -16.92 21.44 -5.44
N THR A 189 -17.93 21.03 -4.69
CA THR A 189 -17.92 19.80 -3.88
C THR A 189 -19.07 18.83 -4.19
N GLY A 190 -19.97 19.18 -5.11
CA GLY A 190 -21.10 18.36 -5.52
C GLY A 190 -22.02 19.13 -6.46
#